data_0d02c75c0d45c50aca8c870abd29256e
#
_entry.id   0d02c75c0d45c50aca8c870abd29256e
#
_cell.length_a   1.000
_cell.length_b   1.000
_cell.length_c   1.000
_cell.angle_alpha   90.00
_cell.angle_beta   90.00
_cell.angle_gamma   90.00
#
_symmetry.space_group_name_H-M   'P 1'
#
loop_
_entity.id
_entity.type
_entity.pdbx_description
1 polymer ?
#
loop_
_entity_poly.entity_id
_entity_poly.type
_entity_poly.pdbx_seq_one_letter_code
_entity_poly.pdbx_strand_id
1 'polypeptide(L)'
;MIKSGIQLAEKGYIPDFILKKAINQLLKGRLNQIPKVDDLKTSSKLSFFEELKNSPIAISTNEANEQHYEVPPSFFKYVMSDRLKYSCCWYENDDDNLMQAEINMIEKTISRAEIDNNQEILDLGCGWGSFTLHAAQK
;
A
#
# COMPACT_ATOMS: atom_id res chain seq x y z
N MET A 1 -23.90 13.41 1.65
CA MET A 1 -24.04 12.50 0.48
C MET A 1 -23.06 11.32 0.51
N ILE A 2 -21.75 11.50 0.63
CA ILE A 2 -20.76 10.38 0.64
C ILE A 2 -20.99 9.43 1.82
N LYS A 3 -21.17 9.93 3.04
CA LYS A 3 -21.44 9.10 4.23
C LYS A 3 -22.67 8.19 4.07
N SER A 4 -23.74 8.71 3.48
CA SER A 4 -24.96 7.90 3.24
C SER A 4 -24.75 6.83 2.17
N GLY A 5 -23.93 7.09 1.15
CA GLY A 5 -23.53 6.11 0.14
C GLY A 5 -22.72 4.96 0.73
N ILE A 6 -21.75 5.27 1.62
CA ILE A 6 -20.94 4.28 2.33
C ILE A 6 -21.84 3.38 3.20
N GLN A 7 -22.75 3.96 3.98
CA GLN A 7 -23.68 3.19 4.82
C GLN A 7 -24.58 2.23 4.02
N LEU A 8 -25.02 2.63 2.81
CA LEU A 8 -25.80 1.77 1.92
C LEU A 8 -24.94 0.62 1.35
N ALA A 9 -23.68 0.90 1.05
CA ALA A 9 -22.71 -0.11 0.61
C ALA A 9 -22.44 -1.15 1.71
N GLU A 10 -22.17 -0.71 2.93
CA GLU A 10 -21.92 -1.56 4.10
C GLU A 10 -23.12 -2.45 4.45
N LYS A 11 -24.35 -1.97 4.20
CA LYS A 11 -25.59 -2.74 4.37
C LYS A 11 -25.87 -3.70 3.20
N GLY A 12 -25.02 -3.77 2.18
CA GLY A 12 -25.19 -4.64 1.03
C GLY A 12 -26.31 -4.21 0.06
N TYR A 13 -26.81 -2.96 0.15
CA TYR A 13 -27.88 -2.47 -0.73
C TYR A 13 -27.37 -2.01 -2.10
N ILE A 14 -26.05 -1.88 -2.26
CA ILE A 14 -25.45 -1.47 -3.54
C ILE A 14 -24.82 -2.70 -4.20
N PRO A 15 -25.23 -3.06 -5.43
CA PRO A 15 -24.63 -4.16 -6.16
C PRO A 15 -23.12 -3.94 -6.41
N ASP A 16 -22.34 -5.02 -6.38
CA ASP A 16 -20.88 -5.00 -6.51
C ASP A 16 -20.38 -4.29 -7.77
N PHE A 17 -21.08 -4.45 -8.91
CA PHE A 17 -20.66 -3.80 -10.15
C PHE A 17 -20.71 -2.26 -10.06
N ILE A 18 -21.66 -1.71 -9.28
CA ILE A 18 -21.77 -0.26 -9.04
C ILE A 18 -20.63 0.17 -8.10
N LEU A 19 -20.36 -0.59 -7.04
CA LEU A 19 -19.24 -0.32 -6.13
C LEU A 19 -17.90 -0.35 -6.88
N LYS A 20 -17.67 -1.37 -7.68
CA LYS A 20 -16.45 -1.50 -8.52
C LYS A 20 -16.30 -0.31 -9.47
N LYS A 21 -17.40 0.13 -10.12
CA LYS A 21 -17.37 1.30 -11.00
C LYS A 21 -17.02 2.58 -10.24
N ALA A 22 -17.62 2.78 -9.07
CA ALA A 22 -17.34 3.95 -8.22
C ALA A 22 -15.87 3.96 -7.74
N ILE A 23 -15.36 2.82 -7.26
CA ILE A 23 -13.98 2.66 -6.85
C ILE A 23 -13.02 2.95 -8.01
N ASN A 24 -13.28 2.38 -9.19
CA ASN A 24 -12.46 2.64 -10.38
C ASN A 24 -12.45 4.12 -10.77
N GLN A 25 -13.57 4.83 -10.61
CA GLN A 25 -13.63 6.25 -10.89
C GLN A 25 -12.80 7.08 -9.88
N LEU A 26 -12.84 6.71 -8.61
CA LEU A 26 -11.99 7.34 -7.57
C LEU A 26 -10.50 7.07 -7.84
N LEU A 27 -10.12 5.86 -8.22
CA LEU A 27 -8.75 5.50 -8.58
C LEU A 27 -8.26 6.29 -9.81
N LYS A 28 -9.08 6.41 -10.86
CA LYS A 28 -8.76 7.25 -12.02
C LYS A 28 -8.58 8.72 -11.64
N GLY A 29 -9.44 9.23 -10.76
CA GLY A 29 -9.29 10.58 -10.21
C GLY A 29 -7.96 10.77 -9.48
N ARG A 30 -7.54 9.76 -8.70
CA ARG A 30 -6.25 9.77 -8.00
C ARG A 30 -5.06 9.73 -8.96
N LEU A 31 -5.11 8.87 -9.97
CA LEU A 31 -4.06 8.79 -11.01
C LEU A 31 -3.90 10.10 -11.78
N ASN A 32 -5.00 10.81 -12.05
CA ASN A 32 -4.96 12.10 -12.74
C ASN A 32 -4.29 13.21 -11.90
N GLN A 33 -4.15 13.03 -10.59
CA GLN A 33 -3.43 13.99 -9.72
C GLN A 33 -1.91 13.81 -9.79
N ILE A 34 -1.42 12.69 -10.36
CA ILE A 34 0.01 12.44 -10.52
C ILE A 34 0.51 13.25 -11.73
N PRO A 35 1.49 14.14 -11.54
CA PRO A 35 2.05 14.91 -12.64
C PRO A 35 2.66 13.98 -13.71
N LYS A 36 2.37 14.26 -14.99
CA LYS A 36 2.86 13.45 -16.12
C LYS A 36 4.22 13.94 -16.64
N VAL A 37 4.58 15.18 -16.35
CA VAL A 37 5.84 15.80 -16.80
C VAL A 37 6.86 15.73 -15.68
N ASP A 38 8.10 15.38 -16.02
CA ASP A 38 9.16 15.13 -15.03
C ASP A 38 9.51 16.36 -14.17
N ASP A 39 9.51 17.55 -14.78
CA ASP A 39 9.74 18.80 -14.03
C ASP A 39 8.62 19.06 -12.99
N LEU A 40 7.38 18.76 -13.34
CA LEU A 40 6.25 18.88 -12.41
C LEU A 40 6.29 17.80 -11.32
N LYS A 41 6.76 16.59 -11.65
CA LYS A 41 7.00 15.53 -10.65
C LYS A 41 8.05 15.94 -9.65
N THR A 42 9.15 16.55 -10.11
CA THR A 42 10.23 17.05 -9.24
C THR A 42 9.72 18.18 -8.34
N SER A 43 9.03 19.16 -8.91
CA SER A 43 8.41 20.25 -8.17
C SER A 43 7.42 19.78 -7.11
N SER A 44 6.57 18.80 -7.45
CA SER A 44 5.62 18.19 -6.52
C SER A 44 6.31 17.42 -5.38
N LYS A 45 7.43 16.73 -5.65
CA LYS A 45 8.23 16.07 -4.62
C LYS A 45 8.88 17.08 -3.68
N LEU A 46 9.44 18.18 -4.20
CA LEU A 46 10.04 19.23 -3.38
C LEU A 46 8.99 19.90 -2.48
N SER A 47 7.82 20.20 -3.01
CA SER A 47 6.71 20.71 -2.22
C SER A 47 6.30 19.74 -1.10
N PHE A 48 6.23 18.46 -1.38
CA PHE A 48 5.95 17.43 -0.39
C PHE A 48 7.05 17.34 0.69
N PHE A 49 8.31 17.46 0.34
CA PHE A 49 9.39 17.48 1.32
C PHE A 49 9.33 18.70 2.24
N GLU A 50 8.97 19.87 1.73
CA GLU A 50 8.77 21.05 2.58
C GLU A 50 7.56 20.89 3.51
N GLU A 51 6.48 20.26 3.05
CA GLU A 51 5.34 19.90 3.89
C GLU A 51 5.76 18.93 5.00
N LEU A 52 6.53 17.88 4.69
CA LEU A 52 7.03 16.92 5.67
C LEU A 52 7.91 17.56 6.76
N LYS A 53 8.76 18.52 6.39
CA LYS A 53 9.61 19.23 7.38
C LYS A 53 8.78 20.00 8.42
N ASN A 54 7.62 20.49 8.04
CA ASN A 54 6.73 21.27 8.89
C ASN A 54 5.62 20.44 9.55
N SER A 55 5.54 19.14 9.22
CA SER A 55 4.55 18.21 9.78
C SER A 55 5.03 17.56 11.06
N PRO A 56 4.14 17.16 11.98
CA PRO A 56 4.48 16.27 13.07
C PRO A 56 5.07 14.95 12.57
N ILE A 57 5.92 14.30 13.39
CA ILE A 57 6.53 13.01 13.05
C ILE A 57 5.47 11.94 12.79
N ALA A 58 4.35 11.99 13.54
CA ALA A 58 3.24 11.06 13.36
C ALA A 58 1.91 11.82 13.40
N ILE A 59 1.07 11.54 12.41
CA ILE A 59 -0.30 12.05 12.27
C ILE A 59 -1.27 10.89 12.31
N SER A 60 -2.50 11.13 12.82
CA SER A 60 -3.58 10.13 12.86
C SER A 60 -3.17 8.80 13.50
N THR A 61 -2.43 8.87 14.60
CA THR A 61 -1.91 7.69 15.29
C THR A 61 -3.03 6.79 15.85
N ASN A 62 -4.13 7.39 16.34
CA ASN A 62 -5.26 6.64 16.85
C ASN A 62 -5.98 5.88 15.73
N GLU A 63 -6.29 6.54 14.63
CA GLU A 63 -6.92 5.95 13.45
C GLU A 63 -6.05 4.84 12.83
N ALA A 64 -4.73 5.04 12.83
CA ALA A 64 -3.80 4.01 12.36
C ALA A 64 -3.80 2.78 13.28
N ASN A 65 -3.85 2.97 14.59
CA ASN A 65 -3.94 1.88 15.56
C ASN A 65 -5.26 1.12 15.44
N GLU A 66 -6.39 1.82 15.35
CA GLU A 66 -7.69 1.19 15.12
C GLU A 66 -7.68 0.33 13.84
N GLN A 67 -7.17 0.87 12.75
CA GLN A 67 -7.11 0.16 11.47
C GLN A 67 -6.21 -1.08 11.51
N HIS A 68 -5.10 -1.03 12.24
CA HIS A 68 -4.11 -2.12 12.23
C HIS A 68 -4.33 -3.17 13.31
N TYR A 69 -4.88 -2.80 14.47
CA TYR A 69 -4.95 -3.68 15.63
C TYR A 69 -6.36 -4.11 16.00
N GLU A 70 -7.39 -3.36 15.62
CA GLU A 70 -8.79 -3.71 15.92
C GLU A 70 -9.46 -4.50 14.80
N VAL A 71 -8.92 -4.46 13.58
CA VAL A 71 -9.41 -5.28 12.47
C VAL A 71 -8.95 -6.72 12.64
N PRO A 72 -9.86 -7.72 12.60
CA PRO A 72 -9.49 -9.12 12.78
C PRO A 72 -8.44 -9.58 11.76
N PRO A 73 -7.42 -10.36 12.18
CA PRO A 73 -6.39 -10.87 11.25
C PRO A 73 -6.94 -11.66 10.06
N SER A 74 -8.10 -12.29 10.21
CA SER A 74 -8.79 -13.00 9.12
C SER A 74 -9.16 -12.10 7.95
N PHE A 75 -9.47 -10.83 8.19
CA PHE A 75 -9.75 -9.86 7.13
C PHE A 75 -8.56 -9.68 6.19
N PHE A 76 -7.35 -9.57 6.75
CA PHE A 76 -6.13 -9.35 5.98
C PHE A 76 -5.81 -10.50 5.03
N LYS A 77 -6.24 -11.74 5.34
CA LYS A 77 -6.11 -12.90 4.45
C LYS A 77 -6.96 -12.80 3.18
N TYR A 78 -7.99 -11.94 3.18
CA TYR A 78 -8.81 -11.70 1.98
C TYR A 78 -8.27 -10.59 1.10
N VAL A 79 -7.45 -9.68 1.65
CA VAL A 79 -6.98 -8.49 0.92
C VAL A 79 -5.49 -8.55 0.55
N MET A 80 -4.75 -9.51 1.10
CA MET A 80 -3.34 -9.78 0.80
C MET A 80 -3.17 -11.15 0.13
N SER A 81 -2.04 -11.38 -0.51
CA SER A 81 -1.66 -12.72 -0.95
C SER A 81 -1.05 -13.56 0.20
N ASP A 82 -0.61 -14.77 -0.10
CA ASP A 82 0.09 -15.65 0.85
C ASP A 82 1.42 -15.04 1.37
N ARG A 83 1.92 -13.99 0.72
CA ARG A 83 3.10 -13.26 1.18
C ARG A 83 2.80 -12.25 2.27
N LEU A 84 1.54 -11.92 2.51
CA LEU A 84 1.06 -11.04 3.58
C LEU A 84 1.75 -9.66 3.61
N LYS A 85 2.05 -9.11 2.45
CA LYS A 85 2.68 -7.79 2.35
C LYS A 85 1.66 -6.66 2.46
N TYR A 86 1.48 -6.14 3.66
CA TYR A 86 0.55 -5.04 3.98
C TYR A 86 1.16 -3.67 3.71
N SER A 87 1.67 -3.47 2.51
CA SER A 87 2.19 -2.18 2.04
C SER A 87 2.12 -2.14 0.51
N CYS A 88 2.65 -1.08 -0.11
CA CYS A 88 2.57 -0.97 -1.57
C CYS A 88 3.24 -2.14 -2.28
N CYS A 89 2.63 -2.58 -3.38
CA CYS A 89 3.12 -3.60 -4.29
C CYS A 89 3.68 -2.97 -5.56
N TRP A 90 4.48 -3.73 -6.32
CA TRP A 90 5.05 -3.29 -7.59
C TRP A 90 4.58 -4.19 -8.72
N TYR A 91 3.62 -3.72 -9.50
CA TYR A 91 3.18 -4.37 -10.73
C TYR A 91 4.17 -3.98 -11.83
N GLU A 92 5.02 -4.91 -12.22
CA GLU A 92 6.03 -4.69 -13.25
C GLU A 92 5.42 -4.87 -14.64
N ASN A 93 4.48 -5.81 -14.74
CA ASN A 93 3.74 -6.09 -15.96
C ASN A 93 2.23 -5.94 -15.72
N ASP A 94 1.48 -5.70 -16.80
CA ASP A 94 0.03 -5.49 -16.75
C ASP A 94 -0.74 -6.75 -16.33
N ASP A 95 -0.15 -7.93 -16.47
CA ASP A 95 -0.69 -9.24 -16.10
C ASP A 95 -0.24 -9.77 -14.74
N ASP A 96 0.60 -9.02 -14.01
CA ASP A 96 1.00 -9.40 -12.67
C ASP A 96 -0.23 -9.51 -11.75
N ASN A 97 -0.35 -10.64 -11.07
CA ASN A 97 -1.30 -10.78 -9.98
C ASN A 97 -0.76 -10.16 -8.67
N LEU A 98 -1.59 -10.08 -7.64
CA LEU A 98 -1.21 -9.47 -6.37
C LEU A 98 0.02 -10.14 -5.75
N MET A 99 0.10 -11.47 -5.74
CA MET A 99 1.23 -12.21 -5.17
C MET A 99 2.53 -11.88 -5.91
N GLN A 100 2.50 -11.82 -7.25
CA GLN A 100 3.66 -11.46 -8.05
C GLN A 100 4.08 -10.01 -7.76
N ALA A 101 3.14 -9.09 -7.66
CA ALA A 101 3.42 -7.69 -7.33
C ALA A 101 3.99 -7.50 -5.92
N GLU A 102 3.56 -8.31 -4.94
CA GLU A 102 4.16 -8.34 -3.60
C GLU A 102 5.61 -8.83 -3.65
N ILE A 103 5.87 -9.92 -4.37
CA ILE A 103 7.22 -10.47 -4.56
C ILE A 103 8.11 -9.45 -5.26
N ASN A 104 7.66 -8.86 -6.37
CA ASN A 104 8.42 -7.85 -7.13
C ASN A 104 8.85 -6.69 -6.24
N MET A 105 7.98 -6.24 -5.32
CA MET A 105 8.33 -5.15 -4.42
C MET A 105 9.33 -5.57 -3.34
N ILE A 106 9.25 -6.79 -2.83
CA ILE A 106 10.23 -7.32 -1.86
C ILE A 106 11.59 -7.46 -2.55
N GLU A 107 11.66 -8.04 -3.75
CA GLU A 107 12.88 -8.18 -4.53
C GLU A 107 13.51 -6.83 -4.86
N LYS A 108 12.69 -5.85 -5.24
CA LYS A 108 13.15 -4.49 -5.47
C LYS A 108 13.72 -3.86 -4.20
N THR A 109 13.17 -4.17 -3.03
CA THR A 109 13.68 -3.70 -1.73
C THR A 109 15.03 -4.35 -1.42
N ILE A 110 15.15 -5.66 -1.61
CA ILE A 110 16.39 -6.43 -1.44
C ILE A 110 17.49 -5.84 -2.33
N SER A 111 17.18 -5.64 -3.62
CA SER A 111 18.12 -5.08 -4.60
C SER A 111 18.56 -3.66 -4.24
N ARG A 112 17.64 -2.79 -3.82
CA ARG A 112 17.97 -1.39 -3.46
C ARG A 112 18.75 -1.27 -2.16
N ALA A 113 18.55 -2.19 -1.24
CA ALA A 113 19.28 -2.27 0.02
C ALA A 113 20.63 -3.03 -0.13
N GLU A 114 20.92 -3.54 -1.35
CA GLU A 114 22.13 -4.31 -1.65
C GLU A 114 22.33 -5.49 -0.69
N ILE A 115 21.21 -6.17 -0.37
CA ILE A 115 21.21 -7.31 0.54
C ILE A 115 21.76 -8.54 -0.19
N ASP A 116 22.74 -9.19 0.44
CA ASP A 116 23.40 -10.40 -0.07
C ASP A 116 23.45 -11.48 1.02
N ASN A 117 23.88 -12.69 0.64
CA ASN A 117 24.02 -13.83 1.53
C ASN A 117 24.99 -13.52 2.70
N ASN A 118 24.72 -14.16 3.84
CA ASN A 118 25.53 -14.04 5.06
C ASN A 118 25.55 -12.65 5.73
N GLN A 119 24.62 -11.79 5.40
CA GLN A 119 24.42 -10.52 6.11
C GLN A 119 23.48 -10.70 7.29
N GLU A 120 23.74 -9.97 8.37
CA GLU A 120 22.81 -9.83 9.49
C GLU A 120 21.87 -8.65 9.20
N ILE A 121 20.56 -8.93 9.17
CA ILE A 121 19.54 -7.94 8.76
C ILE A 121 18.61 -7.68 9.94
N LEU A 122 18.45 -6.40 10.28
CA LEU A 122 17.40 -5.94 11.19
C LEU A 122 16.22 -5.39 10.37
N ASP A 123 15.08 -6.08 10.41
CA ASP A 123 13.82 -5.61 9.83
C ASP A 123 13.01 -4.84 10.89
N LEU A 124 13.22 -3.52 10.96
CA LEU A 124 12.53 -2.66 11.92
C LEU A 124 11.12 -2.33 11.45
N GLY A 125 10.10 -2.83 12.20
CA GLY A 125 8.71 -2.70 11.79
C GLY A 125 8.31 -3.74 10.75
N CYS A 126 8.68 -4.99 10.97
CA CYS A 126 8.51 -6.11 10.01
C CYS A 126 7.07 -6.39 9.58
N GLY A 127 6.07 -5.83 10.26
CA GLY A 127 4.65 -6.07 10.00
C GLY A 127 4.31 -7.57 10.10
N TRP A 128 3.78 -8.16 9.04
CA TRP A 128 3.47 -9.59 8.96
C TRP A 128 4.69 -10.49 8.68
N GLY A 129 5.89 -9.91 8.65
CA GLY A 129 7.13 -10.64 8.38
C GLY A 129 7.35 -10.97 6.91
N SER A 130 6.61 -10.38 5.99
CA SER A 130 6.68 -10.70 4.55
C SER A 130 8.08 -10.53 3.96
N PHE A 131 8.76 -9.44 4.30
CA PHE A 131 10.14 -9.20 3.87
C PHE A 131 11.12 -10.16 4.54
N THR A 132 11.07 -10.27 5.87
CA THR A 132 11.95 -11.14 6.66
C THR A 132 11.88 -12.59 6.20
N LEU A 133 10.64 -13.13 6.04
CA LEU A 133 10.44 -14.51 5.60
C LEU A 133 10.93 -14.76 4.17
N HIS A 134 10.74 -13.80 3.28
CA HIS A 134 11.21 -13.92 1.90
C HIS A 134 12.74 -13.84 1.82
N ALA A 135 13.35 -12.88 2.50
CA ALA A 135 14.81 -12.72 2.52
C ALA A 135 15.52 -13.94 3.15
N ALA A 136 14.93 -14.54 4.21
CA ALA A 136 15.49 -15.73 4.85
C ALA A 136 15.41 -17.01 4.00
N GLN A 137 14.63 -17.03 2.92
CA GLN A 137 14.53 -18.16 1.98
C GLN A 137 15.55 -18.10 0.84
N LYS A 138 16.29 -17.02 0.74
CA LYS A 138 17.35 -16.79 -0.26
C LYS A 138 18.72 -17.12 0.28
#